data_90edc5750ff553ac4dc466959b0a8fa4
#
_entry.id   90edc5750ff553ac4dc466959b0a8fa4
#
_cell.length_a   1.000
_cell.length_b   1.000
_cell.length_c   1.000
_cell.angle_alpha   90.00
_cell.angle_beta   90.00
_cell.angle_gamma   90.00
#
_symmetry.space_group_name_H-M   'P 1'
#
loop_
_entity.id
_entity.type
_entity.pdbx_description
1 polymer ?
#
loop_
_entity_poly.entity_id
_entity_poly.type
_entity_poly.pdbx_seq_one_letter_code
_entity_poly.pdbx_strand_id
1 'polypeptide(L)'
;MSFPKGFYWGGATAANQLEGGWQEGGKGISCPDICTGATATKSKRITPVLEEGTFYPSHDAIDHYHRFKEDIALFAEMGFKMYRFSIAWTRIFPNGDEDKPNEAGLKFYEELIDECLKYGIEPLITISHYEVPFNLTKKWNSWVDRRMIDCYLNFCRAIFTRYKGKVKYWLTFNEINSATTAMGAFLGQGILNEIKEMEFMDQVDVPQNRFQGLHHQFIASALAVKMAHEIDPNYQVGCMQIMATSYGLTCNPDDQIENQQKNHLMNWFCSDVQCRGKYPNYMERYFKENNIEIKMEEGDEEILATGPVDFYTCSYYMSNCQTDDKSKEGGKGNILGGVPNPYLKASDWGWQIDPVGLRYSLNEIYDRYQLPIFVVENGLGAYDTIDEDGKVRDSYRIDYLRSHIEQMHEAVLDGVDLRGYTPWGCIDLVSASTGEMAKRYGFIFVERYDDGTGDFARRRKESFYWYKKVIETNGEDLK
;
A
#
# COMPACT_ATOMS: atom_id res chain seq x y z
N MET A 1 -17.60 5.97 -23.31
CA MET A 1 -16.49 5.34 -22.60
C MET A 1 -17.12 4.55 -21.47
N SER A 2 -16.96 3.24 -21.37
CA SER A 2 -17.59 2.44 -20.30
C SER A 2 -16.66 1.29 -19.92
N PHE A 3 -16.47 1.09 -18.64
CA PHE A 3 -15.68 -0.05 -18.14
C PHE A 3 -16.47 -1.36 -18.23
N PRO A 4 -15.83 -2.53 -18.14
CA PRO A 4 -16.52 -3.81 -18.15
C PRO A 4 -17.64 -3.88 -17.12
N LYS A 5 -18.71 -4.62 -17.44
CA LYS A 5 -19.80 -4.83 -16.48
C LYS A 5 -19.28 -5.53 -15.23
N GLY A 6 -19.62 -5.00 -14.07
CA GLY A 6 -19.16 -5.55 -12.78
C GLY A 6 -17.78 -5.04 -12.37
N PHE A 7 -17.27 -3.98 -12.99
CA PHE A 7 -16.04 -3.33 -12.58
C PHE A 7 -16.14 -2.81 -11.14
N TYR A 8 -15.13 -3.10 -10.32
CA TYR A 8 -15.11 -2.74 -8.91
C TYR A 8 -14.58 -1.32 -8.71
N TRP A 9 -15.48 -0.36 -8.70
CA TRP A 9 -15.21 1.01 -8.26
C TRP A 9 -15.20 1.09 -6.74
N GLY A 10 -14.23 1.80 -6.16
CA GLY A 10 -14.19 1.92 -4.70
C GLY A 10 -13.16 2.90 -4.18
N GLY A 11 -12.58 2.57 -3.04
CA GLY A 11 -11.52 3.34 -2.42
C GLY A 11 -10.66 2.48 -1.49
N ALA A 12 -9.50 3.01 -1.11
CA ALA A 12 -8.51 2.30 -0.33
C ALA A 12 -8.02 3.10 0.89
N THR A 13 -7.72 2.39 1.97
CA THR A 13 -7.14 2.91 3.21
C THR A 13 -6.20 1.88 3.85
N ALA A 14 -5.46 2.31 4.89
CA ALA A 14 -4.64 1.43 5.74
C ALA A 14 -4.92 1.68 7.21
N ALA A 15 -5.00 0.62 8.00
CA ALA A 15 -5.40 0.66 9.41
C ALA A 15 -4.60 1.68 10.24
N ASN A 16 -3.26 1.65 10.16
CA ASN A 16 -2.41 2.57 10.92
C ASN A 16 -2.56 4.05 10.55
N GLN A 17 -3.13 4.35 9.38
CA GLN A 17 -3.27 5.72 8.88
C GLN A 17 -4.65 6.32 9.16
N LEU A 18 -5.66 5.49 9.55
CA LEU A 18 -7.01 6.01 9.78
C LEU A 18 -7.68 5.55 11.06
N GLU A 19 -7.34 4.37 11.63
CA GLU A 19 -8.13 3.77 12.72
C GLU A 19 -8.09 4.61 14.00
N GLY A 20 -6.91 4.93 14.50
CA GLY A 20 -6.78 5.42 15.87
C GLY A 20 -7.09 4.33 16.90
N GLY A 21 -7.54 4.70 18.11
CA GLY A 21 -7.84 3.73 19.17
C GLY A 21 -6.67 2.76 19.45
N TRP A 22 -5.43 3.29 19.43
CA TRP A 22 -4.21 2.51 19.30
C TRP A 22 -3.90 1.54 20.44
N GLN A 23 -4.52 1.72 21.62
CA GLN A 23 -4.44 0.79 22.75
C GLN A 23 -5.79 0.11 23.08
N GLU A 24 -6.84 0.49 22.35
CA GLU A 24 -8.18 -0.01 22.65
C GLU A 24 -8.39 -1.44 22.16
N GLY A 25 -9.28 -2.17 22.81
CA GLY A 25 -9.54 -3.56 22.51
C GLY A 25 -8.34 -4.49 22.70
N GLY A 26 -7.32 -4.06 23.45
CA GLY A 26 -6.12 -4.86 23.69
C GLY A 26 -5.11 -4.85 22.53
N LYS A 27 -5.16 -3.84 21.63
CA LYS A 27 -4.18 -3.66 20.56
C LYS A 27 -2.77 -3.48 21.15
N GLY A 28 -1.80 -4.19 20.59
CA GLY A 28 -0.37 -4.01 20.90
C GLY A 28 0.29 -2.91 20.06
N ILE A 29 1.57 -2.65 20.35
CA ILE A 29 2.36 -1.63 19.65
C ILE A 29 2.86 -2.18 18.31
N SER A 30 2.56 -1.48 17.22
CA SER A 30 3.11 -1.73 15.89
C SER A 30 4.25 -0.76 15.55
N CYS A 31 5.01 -1.04 14.48
CA CYS A 31 6.08 -0.16 14.02
C CYS A 31 5.60 1.28 13.71
N PRO A 32 4.45 1.52 13.08
CA PRO A 32 3.92 2.89 12.93
C PRO A 32 3.66 3.61 14.25
N ASP A 33 3.29 2.90 15.32
CA ASP A 33 2.94 3.52 16.60
C ASP A 33 4.13 4.17 17.33
N ILE A 34 5.36 3.87 16.89
CA ILE A 34 6.58 4.49 17.39
C ILE A 34 7.16 5.56 16.45
N CYS A 35 6.37 6.00 15.46
CA CYS A 35 6.79 7.02 14.50
C CYS A 35 6.07 8.34 14.78
N THR A 36 6.84 9.42 14.93
CA THR A 36 6.29 10.78 15.04
C THR A 36 5.83 11.29 13.68
N GLY A 37 4.97 12.30 13.65
CA GLY A 37 4.69 13.06 12.44
C GLY A 37 5.85 13.99 12.06
N ALA A 38 6.00 14.28 10.76
CA ALA A 38 6.79 15.39 10.30
C ALA A 38 5.98 16.69 10.34
N THR A 39 6.67 17.81 10.32
CA THR A 39 6.12 19.14 10.08
C THR A 39 7.07 19.91 9.17
N ALA A 40 6.73 21.12 8.77
CA ALA A 40 7.63 21.96 7.96
C ALA A 40 9.01 22.20 8.59
N THR A 41 9.16 21.99 9.91
CA THR A 41 10.39 22.26 10.68
C THR A 41 10.94 21.05 11.43
N LYS A 42 10.24 19.91 11.41
CA LYS A 42 10.66 18.68 12.11
C LYS A 42 10.53 17.48 11.17
N SER A 43 11.60 16.71 11.10
CA SER A 43 11.58 15.42 10.40
C SER A 43 10.78 14.37 11.18
N LYS A 44 10.21 13.41 10.47
CA LYS A 44 9.62 12.20 11.07
C LYS A 44 10.73 11.42 11.79
N ARG A 45 10.47 10.96 13.02
CA ARG A 45 11.42 10.18 13.84
C ARG A 45 10.84 8.80 14.17
N ILE A 46 11.74 7.86 14.40
CA ILE A 46 11.46 6.57 15.04
C ILE A 46 11.90 6.69 16.49
N THR A 47 11.00 6.45 17.44
CA THR A 47 11.25 6.54 18.88
C THR A 47 10.89 5.19 19.53
N PRO A 48 11.84 4.25 19.66
CA PRO A 48 11.57 2.90 20.20
C PRO A 48 10.98 2.90 21.62
N VAL A 49 11.15 4.01 22.35
CA VAL A 49 10.46 4.31 23.62
C VAL A 49 9.58 5.51 23.37
N LEU A 50 8.29 5.39 23.65
CA LEU A 50 7.34 6.49 23.49
C LEU A 50 7.69 7.66 24.43
N GLU A 51 7.69 8.86 23.89
CA GLU A 51 8.03 10.09 24.59
C GLU A 51 6.75 10.77 25.10
N GLU A 52 6.74 11.13 26.37
CA GLU A 52 5.62 11.89 26.96
C GLU A 52 5.48 13.26 26.28
N GLY A 53 4.25 13.63 25.91
CA GLY A 53 3.96 14.90 25.26
C GLY A 53 4.33 14.96 23.76
N THR A 54 4.84 13.87 23.17
CA THR A 54 5.10 13.77 21.73
C THR A 54 3.85 13.25 21.00
N PHE A 55 3.50 13.91 19.90
CA PHE A 55 2.37 13.50 19.05
C PHE A 55 2.79 12.38 18.10
N TYR A 56 2.05 11.28 18.17
CA TYR A 56 2.15 10.13 17.29
C TYR A 56 0.88 10.04 16.43
N PRO A 57 0.95 10.38 15.14
CA PRO A 57 -0.26 10.52 14.31
C PRO A 57 -1.13 9.27 14.23
N SER A 58 -0.53 8.07 14.25
CA SER A 58 -1.26 6.79 14.18
C SER A 58 -2.11 6.52 15.44
N HIS A 59 -1.81 7.17 16.58
CA HIS A 59 -2.50 6.88 17.84
C HIS A 59 -3.98 7.31 17.79
N ASP A 60 -4.24 8.47 17.21
CA ASP A 60 -5.60 8.99 17.01
C ASP A 60 -6.06 8.83 15.57
N ALA A 61 -5.14 9.00 14.63
CA ALA A 61 -5.38 9.04 13.19
C ALA A 61 -6.60 9.90 12.84
N ILE A 62 -7.67 9.30 12.32
CA ILE A 62 -8.95 9.98 12.06
C ILE A 62 -10.10 9.39 12.87
N ASP A 63 -9.79 8.61 13.90
CA ASP A 63 -10.78 7.99 14.78
C ASP A 63 -11.77 7.06 14.06
N HIS A 64 -11.32 6.38 13.01
CA HIS A 64 -12.15 5.41 12.27
C HIS A 64 -12.57 4.24 13.15
N TYR A 65 -11.77 3.86 14.13
CA TYR A 65 -12.09 2.78 15.07
C TYR A 65 -13.46 2.95 15.72
N HIS A 66 -13.83 4.18 16.10
CA HIS A 66 -15.15 4.49 16.65
C HIS A 66 -16.18 4.91 15.61
N ARG A 67 -15.73 5.38 14.42
CA ARG A 67 -16.59 6.03 13.41
C ARG A 67 -16.74 5.23 12.11
N PHE A 68 -16.25 4.00 12.05
CA PHE A 68 -16.27 3.20 10.80
C PHE A 68 -17.66 3.07 10.18
N LYS A 69 -18.73 3.02 10.98
CA LYS A 69 -20.12 2.96 10.46
C LYS A 69 -20.52 4.24 9.72
N GLU A 70 -20.11 5.39 10.24
CA GLU A 70 -20.31 6.70 9.58
C GLU A 70 -19.50 6.75 8.27
N ASP A 71 -18.24 6.35 8.31
CA ASP A 71 -17.35 6.41 7.16
C ASP A 71 -17.81 5.44 6.05
N ILE A 72 -18.19 4.20 6.40
CA ILE A 72 -18.71 3.22 5.43
C ILE A 72 -20.05 3.69 4.83
N ALA A 73 -20.91 4.35 5.62
CA ALA A 73 -22.14 4.93 5.08
C ALA A 73 -21.85 6.04 4.03
N LEU A 74 -20.80 6.85 4.22
CA LEU A 74 -20.35 7.83 3.22
C LEU A 74 -19.78 7.15 1.96
N PHE A 75 -19.04 6.04 2.12
CA PHE A 75 -18.57 5.24 0.98
C PHE A 75 -19.74 4.63 0.19
N ALA A 76 -20.75 4.13 0.89
CA ALA A 76 -21.98 3.62 0.28
C ALA A 76 -22.75 4.73 -0.46
N GLU A 77 -22.84 5.94 0.11
CA GLU A 77 -23.45 7.11 -0.55
C GLU A 77 -22.71 7.47 -1.84
N MET A 78 -21.37 7.34 -1.84
CA MET A 78 -20.53 7.54 -3.03
C MET A 78 -20.72 6.43 -4.08
N GLY A 79 -21.30 5.30 -3.69
CA GLY A 79 -21.63 4.19 -4.59
C GLY A 79 -20.56 3.11 -4.68
N PHE A 80 -19.64 3.03 -3.72
CA PHE A 80 -18.58 2.02 -3.72
C PHE A 80 -19.13 0.61 -3.95
N LYS A 81 -18.39 -0.15 -4.75
CA LYS A 81 -18.59 -1.59 -4.98
C LYS A 81 -17.52 -2.43 -4.31
N MET A 82 -16.38 -1.81 -4.00
CA MET A 82 -15.28 -2.44 -3.28
C MET A 82 -14.66 -1.43 -2.30
N TYR A 83 -14.29 -1.91 -1.12
CA TYR A 83 -13.49 -1.13 -0.17
C TYR A 83 -12.25 -1.92 0.20
N ARG A 84 -11.07 -1.36 -0.13
CA ARG A 84 -9.80 -1.94 0.29
C ARG A 84 -9.37 -1.33 1.61
N PHE A 85 -9.12 -2.18 2.59
CA PHE A 85 -8.58 -1.79 3.89
C PHE A 85 -7.60 -2.86 4.40
N SER A 86 -6.85 -2.56 5.45
CA SER A 86 -5.96 -3.53 6.08
C SER A 86 -6.44 -3.92 7.47
N ILE A 87 -5.95 -5.06 7.96
CA ILE A 87 -6.14 -5.51 9.34
C ILE A 87 -4.86 -5.24 10.12
N ALA A 88 -4.95 -4.46 11.19
CA ALA A 88 -3.83 -4.24 12.08
C ALA A 88 -3.44 -5.56 12.77
N TRP A 89 -2.28 -6.10 12.44
CA TRP A 89 -1.79 -7.37 13.01
C TRP A 89 -1.82 -7.34 14.55
N THR A 90 -1.41 -6.22 15.14
CA THR A 90 -1.37 -6.03 16.59
C THR A 90 -2.74 -5.92 17.28
N ARG A 91 -3.85 -5.75 16.52
CA ARG A 91 -5.20 -5.94 17.09
C ARG A 91 -5.56 -7.40 17.24
N ILE A 92 -5.03 -8.27 16.39
CA ILE A 92 -5.31 -9.71 16.40
C ILE A 92 -4.30 -10.47 17.24
N PHE A 93 -3.01 -10.13 17.14
CA PHE A 93 -1.93 -10.66 17.95
C PHE A 93 -1.10 -9.49 18.48
N PRO A 94 -1.38 -9.01 19.72
CA PRO A 94 -0.79 -7.79 20.26
C PRO A 94 0.73 -7.74 20.28
N ASN A 95 1.40 -8.86 20.53
CA ASN A 95 2.85 -8.99 20.45
C ASN A 95 3.34 -9.70 19.18
N GLY A 96 2.42 -10.30 18.42
CA GLY A 96 2.68 -10.99 17.15
C GLY A 96 3.02 -12.46 17.27
N ASP A 97 3.35 -12.96 18.45
CA ASP A 97 3.79 -14.34 18.72
C ASP A 97 2.96 -15.06 19.81
N GLU A 98 1.74 -14.63 20.03
CA GLU A 98 0.80 -15.32 20.91
C GLU A 98 0.26 -16.60 20.25
N ASP A 99 -0.09 -17.58 21.09
CA ASP A 99 -0.74 -18.83 20.63
C ASP A 99 -2.21 -18.62 20.22
N LYS A 100 -2.86 -17.58 20.74
CA LYS A 100 -4.29 -17.33 20.52
C LYS A 100 -4.54 -15.89 20.11
N PRO A 101 -5.46 -15.66 19.14
CA PRO A 101 -5.82 -14.33 18.72
C PRO A 101 -6.62 -13.57 19.78
N ASN A 102 -6.54 -12.26 19.76
CA ASN A 102 -7.35 -11.36 20.55
C ASN A 102 -8.77 -11.26 19.94
N GLU A 103 -9.75 -11.75 20.70
CA GLU A 103 -11.15 -11.81 20.26
C GLU A 103 -11.76 -10.41 20.04
N ALA A 104 -11.34 -9.40 20.80
CA ALA A 104 -11.83 -8.03 20.61
C ALA A 104 -11.41 -7.45 19.25
N GLY A 105 -10.17 -7.74 18.82
CA GLY A 105 -9.70 -7.35 17.50
C GLY A 105 -10.42 -8.08 16.37
N LEU A 106 -10.61 -9.41 16.50
CA LEU A 106 -11.38 -10.18 15.51
C LEU A 106 -12.80 -9.66 15.37
N LYS A 107 -13.47 -9.35 16.49
CA LYS A 107 -14.83 -8.83 16.50
C LYS A 107 -14.93 -7.45 15.86
N PHE A 108 -13.98 -6.56 16.12
CA PHE A 108 -13.94 -5.23 15.50
C PHE A 108 -13.95 -5.33 13.96
N TYR A 109 -13.05 -6.13 13.39
CA TYR A 109 -13.02 -6.29 11.93
C TYR A 109 -14.21 -7.07 11.38
N GLU A 110 -14.78 -8.00 12.14
CA GLU A 110 -16.03 -8.65 11.74
C GLU A 110 -17.17 -7.64 11.62
N GLU A 111 -17.32 -6.73 12.58
CA GLU A 111 -18.34 -5.67 12.53
C GLU A 111 -18.09 -4.70 11.35
N LEU A 112 -16.83 -4.37 11.05
CA LEU A 112 -16.46 -3.52 9.92
C LEU A 112 -16.79 -4.22 8.58
N ILE A 113 -16.45 -5.50 8.45
CA ILE A 113 -16.78 -6.31 7.27
C ILE A 113 -18.31 -6.41 7.08
N ASP A 114 -19.04 -6.71 8.16
CA ASP A 114 -20.50 -6.81 8.13
C ASP A 114 -21.15 -5.48 7.72
N GLU A 115 -20.59 -4.35 8.15
CA GLU A 115 -21.08 -3.04 7.73
C GLU A 115 -20.84 -2.79 6.23
N CYS A 116 -19.69 -3.20 5.68
CA CYS A 116 -19.45 -3.16 4.22
C CYS A 116 -20.48 -4.01 3.47
N LEU A 117 -20.64 -5.26 3.88
CA LEU A 117 -21.57 -6.20 3.23
C LEU A 117 -23.03 -5.75 3.28
N LYS A 118 -23.44 -5.10 4.35
CA LYS A 118 -24.77 -4.50 4.50
C LYS A 118 -25.12 -3.53 3.36
N TYR A 119 -24.11 -2.81 2.86
CA TYR A 119 -24.26 -1.89 1.71
C TYR A 119 -23.89 -2.51 0.36
N GLY A 120 -23.57 -3.81 0.31
CA GLY A 120 -23.14 -4.48 -0.91
C GLY A 120 -21.75 -4.04 -1.39
N ILE A 121 -20.90 -3.59 -0.46
CA ILE A 121 -19.50 -3.23 -0.73
C ILE A 121 -18.64 -4.48 -0.47
N GLU A 122 -17.94 -4.96 -1.50
CA GLU A 122 -17.03 -6.10 -1.42
C GLU A 122 -15.76 -5.71 -0.65
N PRO A 123 -15.39 -6.42 0.41
CA PRO A 123 -14.10 -6.20 1.09
C PRO A 123 -12.93 -6.73 0.27
N LEU A 124 -11.88 -5.91 0.09
CA LEU A 124 -10.56 -6.33 -0.36
C LEU A 124 -9.57 -6.09 0.79
N ILE A 125 -9.10 -7.13 1.42
CA ILE A 125 -8.33 -7.02 2.65
C ILE A 125 -6.84 -7.19 2.41
N THR A 126 -6.04 -6.19 2.79
CA THR A 126 -4.60 -6.30 2.90
C THR A 126 -4.23 -6.87 4.28
N ILE A 127 -3.58 -8.04 4.29
CA ILE A 127 -3.23 -8.76 5.52
C ILE A 127 -2.16 -7.99 6.30
N SER A 128 -1.07 -7.60 5.64
CA SER A 128 0.01 -6.80 6.24
C SER A 128 0.24 -5.51 5.46
N HIS A 129 -0.11 -4.37 6.06
CA HIS A 129 0.06 -3.04 5.48
C HIS A 129 0.92 -2.16 6.38
N TYR A 130 2.24 -2.41 6.38
CA TYR A 130 3.24 -1.64 7.11
C TYR A 130 3.09 -1.64 8.65
N GLU A 131 2.37 -2.62 9.19
CA GLU A 131 2.05 -2.73 10.63
C GLU A 131 2.62 -3.99 11.26
N VAL A 132 3.94 -4.16 11.18
CA VAL A 132 4.60 -5.27 11.89
C VAL A 132 4.53 -5.02 13.41
N PRO A 133 4.20 -6.04 14.23
CA PRO A 133 4.29 -5.95 15.69
C PRO A 133 5.70 -5.56 16.14
N PHE A 134 5.85 -4.41 16.82
CA PHE A 134 7.17 -3.91 17.24
C PHE A 134 7.89 -4.85 18.21
N ASN A 135 7.15 -5.66 18.96
CA ASN A 135 7.74 -6.71 19.78
C ASN A 135 8.58 -7.71 18.97
N LEU A 136 8.16 -8.06 17.74
CA LEU A 136 8.91 -8.97 16.88
C LEU A 136 10.18 -8.30 16.30
N THR A 137 10.13 -6.99 16.06
CA THR A 137 11.32 -6.20 15.73
C THR A 137 12.35 -6.25 16.88
N LYS A 138 11.89 -6.04 18.11
CA LYS A 138 12.77 -6.08 19.29
C LYS A 138 13.37 -7.46 19.56
N LYS A 139 12.58 -8.51 19.34
CA LYS A 139 13.01 -9.90 19.64
C LYS A 139 13.97 -10.45 18.58
N TRP A 140 13.69 -10.22 17.31
CA TRP A 140 14.31 -10.96 16.21
C TRP A 140 14.74 -10.10 15.02
N ASN A 141 14.65 -8.79 15.13
CA ASN A 141 14.76 -7.87 13.99
C ASN A 141 13.75 -8.21 12.88
N SER A 142 12.52 -8.60 13.30
CA SER A 142 11.40 -8.85 12.41
C SER A 142 11.73 -9.89 11.31
N TRP A 143 11.38 -9.60 10.06
CA TRP A 143 11.49 -10.52 8.93
C TRP A 143 12.90 -11.03 8.60
N VAL A 144 13.96 -10.52 9.25
CA VAL A 144 15.29 -11.13 9.17
C VAL A 144 15.27 -12.57 9.70
N ASP A 145 14.43 -12.83 10.69
CA ASP A 145 14.29 -14.14 11.31
C ASP A 145 13.16 -14.95 10.66
N ARG A 146 13.44 -16.20 10.31
CA ARG A 146 12.48 -17.09 9.64
C ARG A 146 11.24 -17.39 10.46
N ARG A 147 11.30 -17.33 11.80
CA ARG A 147 10.13 -17.50 12.70
C ARG A 147 8.98 -16.53 12.40
N MET A 148 9.26 -15.45 11.72
CA MET A 148 8.21 -14.52 11.26
C MET A 148 7.21 -15.19 10.33
N ILE A 149 7.62 -16.21 9.57
CA ILE A 149 6.73 -16.98 8.70
C ILE A 149 5.61 -17.61 9.53
N ASP A 150 5.95 -18.32 10.62
CA ASP A 150 4.98 -18.97 11.47
C ASP A 150 4.05 -17.98 12.16
N CYS A 151 4.60 -16.86 12.66
CA CYS A 151 3.79 -15.78 13.26
C CYS A 151 2.79 -15.20 12.26
N TYR A 152 3.22 -14.94 11.03
CA TYR A 152 2.36 -14.43 9.98
C TYR A 152 1.29 -15.44 9.55
N LEU A 153 1.64 -16.71 9.43
CA LEU A 153 0.68 -17.77 9.08
C LEU A 153 -0.34 -18.01 10.19
N ASN A 154 0.05 -17.86 11.47
CA ASN A 154 -0.88 -17.90 12.58
C ASN A 154 -1.91 -16.75 12.49
N PHE A 155 -1.44 -15.54 12.15
CA PHE A 155 -2.30 -14.41 11.88
C PHE A 155 -3.23 -14.66 10.68
N CYS A 156 -2.70 -15.13 9.54
CA CYS A 156 -3.50 -15.49 8.37
C CYS A 156 -4.59 -16.52 8.70
N ARG A 157 -4.23 -17.59 9.42
CA ARG A 157 -5.18 -18.63 9.80
C ARG A 157 -6.33 -18.08 10.64
N ALA A 158 -6.04 -17.20 11.59
CA ALA A 158 -7.06 -16.61 12.45
C ALA A 158 -8.08 -15.79 11.63
N ILE A 159 -7.62 -14.91 10.74
CA ILE A 159 -8.49 -14.03 9.95
C ILE A 159 -9.19 -14.80 8.82
N PHE A 160 -8.53 -15.70 8.12
CA PHE A 160 -9.14 -16.52 7.07
C PHE A 160 -10.27 -17.41 7.64
N THR A 161 -10.04 -17.99 8.81
CA THR A 161 -11.05 -18.83 9.46
C THR A 161 -12.23 -17.98 9.95
N ARG A 162 -11.96 -16.84 10.61
CA ARG A 162 -13.00 -15.99 11.18
C ARG A 162 -13.92 -15.39 10.13
N TYR A 163 -13.35 -14.95 8.99
CA TYR A 163 -14.11 -14.20 7.99
C TYR A 163 -14.50 -15.04 6.77
N LYS A 164 -14.43 -16.39 6.92
CA LYS A 164 -14.87 -17.33 5.89
C LYS A 164 -16.32 -17.06 5.47
N GLY A 165 -16.55 -16.98 4.14
CA GLY A 165 -17.85 -16.70 3.57
C GLY A 165 -18.28 -15.23 3.61
N LYS A 166 -17.46 -14.33 4.21
CA LYS A 166 -17.70 -12.88 4.26
C LYS A 166 -16.74 -12.10 3.37
N VAL A 167 -15.50 -12.55 3.22
CA VAL A 167 -14.45 -11.92 2.44
C VAL A 167 -14.03 -12.87 1.33
N LYS A 168 -13.84 -12.34 0.13
CA LYS A 168 -13.38 -13.11 -1.02
C LYS A 168 -11.93 -12.75 -1.41
N TYR A 169 -11.57 -11.48 -1.34
CA TYR A 169 -10.33 -10.94 -1.89
C TYR A 169 -9.33 -10.56 -0.78
N TRP A 170 -8.10 -11.07 -0.91
CA TRP A 170 -7.03 -10.87 0.05
C TRP A 170 -5.74 -10.45 -0.65
N LEU A 171 -4.96 -9.58 -0.02
CA LEU A 171 -3.61 -9.20 -0.45
C LEU A 171 -2.63 -9.57 0.65
N THR A 172 -1.54 -10.26 0.33
CA THR A 172 -0.60 -10.77 1.34
C THR A 172 0.17 -9.64 2.03
N PHE A 173 0.88 -8.83 1.26
CA PHE A 173 1.67 -7.71 1.76
C PHE A 173 1.41 -6.48 0.91
N ASN A 174 1.28 -5.32 1.54
CA ASN A 174 1.25 -4.05 0.83
C ASN A 174 2.63 -3.71 0.28
N GLU A 175 2.68 -3.36 -1.01
CA GLU A 175 3.89 -2.85 -1.67
C GLU A 175 5.16 -3.62 -1.27
N ILE A 176 5.11 -4.96 -1.37
CA ILE A 176 6.19 -5.85 -0.92
C ILE A 176 7.54 -5.47 -1.54
N ASN A 177 7.53 -4.94 -2.76
CA ASN A 177 8.72 -4.50 -3.48
C ASN A 177 9.34 -3.21 -2.91
N SER A 178 8.70 -2.52 -1.98
CA SER A 178 9.34 -1.44 -1.20
C SER A 178 10.61 -1.93 -0.50
N ALA A 179 10.64 -3.20 -0.07
CA ALA A 179 11.78 -3.85 0.55
C ALA A 179 13.02 -3.99 -0.36
N THR A 180 12.91 -3.70 -1.65
CA THR A 180 14.10 -3.56 -2.52
C THR A 180 14.87 -2.26 -2.28
N THR A 181 14.32 -1.34 -1.49
CA THR A 181 14.92 -0.07 -1.09
C THR A 181 15.19 -0.01 0.41
N ALA A 182 16.12 0.84 0.83
CA ALA A 182 16.47 1.02 2.25
C ALA A 182 15.26 1.41 3.13
N MET A 183 14.40 2.29 2.63
CA MET A 183 13.20 2.76 3.34
C MET A 183 12.22 1.62 3.62
N GLY A 184 12.12 0.66 2.70
CA GLY A 184 11.21 -0.48 2.84
C GLY A 184 11.62 -1.49 3.92
N ALA A 185 12.86 -1.46 4.40
CA ALA A 185 13.33 -2.33 5.48
C ALA A 185 12.48 -2.17 6.75
N PHE A 186 12.30 -0.94 7.21
CA PHE A 186 11.46 -0.67 8.38
C PHE A 186 9.98 -0.58 8.01
N LEU A 187 9.67 0.18 6.96
CA LEU A 187 8.27 0.44 6.58
C LEU A 187 7.54 -0.86 6.22
N GLY A 188 8.08 -1.65 5.29
CA GLY A 188 7.44 -2.87 4.79
C GLY A 188 7.72 -4.13 5.59
N GLN A 189 8.86 -4.16 6.30
CA GLN A 189 9.33 -5.37 6.98
C GLN A 189 9.49 -5.22 8.49
N GLY A 190 9.39 -4.02 9.04
CA GLY A 190 9.66 -3.80 10.47
C GLY A 190 11.11 -4.09 10.88
N ILE A 191 12.05 -4.13 9.93
CA ILE A 191 13.48 -4.37 10.19
C ILE A 191 14.12 -3.07 10.69
N LEU A 192 14.72 -3.11 11.86
CA LEU A 192 15.42 -1.99 12.46
C LEU A 192 16.80 -2.48 12.94
N ASN A 193 17.83 -2.28 12.11
CA ASN A 193 19.17 -2.81 12.36
C ASN A 193 19.86 -2.17 13.60
N GLU A 194 19.39 -1.01 14.03
CA GLU A 194 19.76 -0.40 15.30
C GLU A 194 18.50 0.10 16.01
N ILE A 195 18.22 -0.43 17.20
CA ILE A 195 17.06 -0.02 18.01
C ILE A 195 17.44 1.17 18.86
N LYS A 196 17.33 2.36 18.28
CA LYS A 196 17.58 3.64 18.94
C LYS A 196 16.68 4.73 18.35
N GLU A 197 16.58 5.87 19.02
CA GLU A 197 15.96 7.05 18.44
C GLU A 197 16.78 7.54 17.23
N MET A 198 16.07 7.84 16.13
CA MET A 198 16.68 8.35 14.89
C MET A 198 15.66 9.08 14.03
N GLU A 199 16.12 9.90 13.11
CA GLU A 199 15.28 10.37 12.02
C GLU A 199 14.87 9.21 11.11
N PHE A 200 13.65 9.25 10.57
CA PHE A 200 13.11 8.16 9.75
C PHE A 200 13.96 7.84 8.52
N MET A 201 14.65 8.84 7.96
CA MET A 201 15.52 8.67 6.80
C MET A 201 16.95 8.25 7.15
N ASP A 202 17.34 8.26 8.43
CA ASP A 202 18.71 7.93 8.91
C ASP A 202 18.83 6.45 9.32
N GLN A 203 17.90 5.61 8.91
CA GLN A 203 17.94 4.18 9.20
C GLN A 203 19.19 3.53 8.62
N VAL A 204 19.84 2.68 9.43
CA VAL A 204 20.98 1.89 8.96
C VAL A 204 20.48 0.79 8.02
N ASP A 205 20.79 0.93 6.74
CA ASP A 205 20.46 -0.10 5.74
C ASP A 205 21.49 -1.24 5.76
N VAL A 206 20.96 -2.46 5.82
CA VAL A 206 21.74 -3.70 5.65
C VAL A 206 21.06 -4.51 4.55
N PRO A 207 21.49 -4.38 3.28
CA PRO A 207 20.85 -5.06 2.14
C PRO A 207 20.67 -6.58 2.34
N GLN A 208 21.66 -7.25 2.94
CA GLN A 208 21.57 -8.66 3.30
C GLN A 208 20.32 -8.96 4.14
N ASN A 209 20.04 -8.15 5.17
CA ASN A 209 18.87 -8.34 6.05
C ASN A 209 17.56 -8.09 5.30
N ARG A 210 17.51 -7.03 4.49
CA ARG A 210 16.31 -6.69 3.69
C ARG A 210 15.93 -7.79 2.71
N PHE A 211 16.90 -8.27 1.94
CA PHE A 211 16.62 -9.30 0.94
C PHE A 211 16.37 -10.68 1.56
N GLN A 212 17.01 -11.00 2.68
CA GLN A 212 16.66 -12.20 3.45
C GLN A 212 15.24 -12.10 4.02
N GLY A 213 14.88 -10.94 4.57
CA GLY A 213 13.51 -10.68 5.03
C GLY A 213 12.47 -10.76 3.91
N LEU A 214 12.83 -10.27 2.72
CA LEU A 214 11.98 -10.36 1.54
C LEU A 214 11.79 -11.81 1.09
N HIS A 215 12.84 -12.64 1.17
CA HIS A 215 12.71 -14.08 0.92
C HIS A 215 11.70 -14.74 1.90
N HIS A 216 11.80 -14.43 3.20
CA HIS A 216 10.85 -14.96 4.19
C HIS A 216 9.41 -14.47 3.92
N GLN A 217 9.22 -13.22 3.46
CA GLN A 217 7.91 -12.72 3.03
C GLN A 217 7.38 -13.44 1.79
N PHE A 218 8.23 -13.79 0.82
CA PHE A 218 7.82 -14.61 -0.33
C PHE A 218 7.33 -15.99 0.09
N ILE A 219 8.05 -16.66 0.97
CA ILE A 219 7.65 -17.96 1.51
C ILE A 219 6.33 -17.84 2.27
N ALA A 220 6.21 -16.83 3.15
CA ALA A 220 4.98 -16.57 3.88
C ALA A 220 3.78 -16.26 2.96
N SER A 221 4.00 -15.49 1.89
CA SER A 221 2.98 -15.21 0.88
C SER A 221 2.50 -16.49 0.18
N ALA A 222 3.43 -17.33 -0.30
CA ALA A 222 3.09 -18.57 -0.97
C ALA A 222 2.33 -19.55 -0.06
N LEU A 223 2.76 -19.68 1.20
CA LEU A 223 2.07 -20.51 2.19
C LEU A 223 0.70 -19.94 2.57
N ALA A 224 0.54 -18.61 2.63
CA ALA A 224 -0.74 -17.96 2.88
C ALA A 224 -1.74 -18.21 1.73
N VAL A 225 -1.29 -18.16 0.47
CA VAL A 225 -2.13 -18.51 -0.69
C VAL A 225 -2.65 -19.95 -0.57
N LYS A 226 -1.77 -20.91 -0.30
CA LYS A 226 -2.15 -22.33 -0.11
C LYS A 226 -3.14 -22.49 1.03
N MET A 227 -2.85 -21.89 2.19
CA MET A 227 -3.72 -21.93 3.38
C MET A 227 -5.09 -21.31 3.09
N ALA A 228 -5.15 -20.20 2.36
CA ALA A 228 -6.40 -19.56 2.01
C ALA A 228 -7.29 -20.50 1.19
N HIS A 229 -6.75 -21.13 0.15
CA HIS A 229 -7.47 -22.06 -0.70
C HIS A 229 -7.89 -23.36 0.04
N GLU A 230 -7.09 -23.82 1.02
CA GLU A 230 -7.47 -24.95 1.88
C GLU A 230 -8.64 -24.60 2.80
N ILE A 231 -8.69 -23.37 3.34
CA ILE A 231 -9.76 -22.89 4.21
C ILE A 231 -11.04 -22.63 3.42
N ASP A 232 -10.91 -21.92 2.29
CA ASP A 232 -12.04 -21.65 1.38
C ASP A 232 -11.54 -21.59 -0.08
N PRO A 233 -11.92 -22.56 -0.94
CA PRO A 233 -11.50 -22.58 -2.34
C PRO A 233 -12.02 -21.39 -3.18
N ASN A 234 -12.93 -20.57 -2.63
CA ASN A 234 -13.41 -19.34 -3.29
C ASN A 234 -12.54 -18.12 -2.97
N TYR A 235 -11.62 -18.22 -2.01
CA TYR A 235 -10.71 -17.13 -1.73
C TYR A 235 -9.83 -16.84 -2.94
N GLN A 236 -9.60 -15.56 -3.18
CA GLN A 236 -8.69 -15.04 -4.18
C GLN A 236 -7.60 -14.26 -3.45
N VAL A 237 -6.35 -14.63 -3.65
CA VAL A 237 -5.21 -14.02 -2.98
C VAL A 237 -4.30 -13.36 -3.99
N GLY A 238 -4.11 -12.06 -3.89
CA GLY A 238 -3.29 -11.26 -4.80
C GLY A 238 -1.97 -10.81 -4.19
N CYS A 239 -1.04 -10.43 -5.07
CA CYS A 239 0.10 -9.61 -4.72
C CYS A 239 -0.25 -8.13 -4.77
N MET A 240 0.52 -7.29 -4.06
CA MET A 240 0.41 -5.85 -4.15
C MET A 240 1.79 -5.21 -4.28
N GLN A 241 2.02 -4.48 -5.38
CA GLN A 241 3.30 -3.94 -5.79
C GLN A 241 3.23 -2.43 -5.97
N ILE A 242 4.29 -1.70 -5.62
CA ILE A 242 4.49 -0.35 -6.16
C ILE A 242 4.78 -0.49 -7.65
N MET A 243 4.04 0.17 -8.50
CA MET A 243 4.44 0.33 -9.89
C MET A 243 5.29 1.59 -10.04
N ALA A 244 6.59 1.41 -9.91
CA ALA A 244 7.59 2.47 -10.02
C ALA A 244 7.95 2.68 -11.51
N THR A 245 6.99 3.18 -12.29
CA THR A 245 7.15 3.37 -13.73
C THR A 245 8.32 4.29 -14.02
N SER A 246 9.23 3.84 -14.88
CA SER A 246 10.38 4.64 -15.29
C SER A 246 10.70 4.44 -16.77
N TYR A 247 11.30 5.48 -17.35
CA TYR A 247 11.71 5.52 -18.75
C TYR A 247 13.22 5.77 -18.85
N GLY A 248 13.89 5.30 -19.92
CA GLY A 248 15.21 5.83 -20.24
C GLY A 248 15.09 7.32 -20.59
N LEU A 249 15.92 8.18 -19.98
CA LEU A 249 15.85 9.64 -20.16
C LEU A 249 16.01 10.04 -21.63
N THR A 250 16.85 9.32 -22.34
CA THR A 250 17.11 9.54 -23.79
C THR A 250 17.07 8.21 -24.53
N CYS A 251 17.18 8.26 -25.86
CA CYS A 251 17.35 7.04 -26.68
C CYS A 251 18.78 6.47 -26.63
N ASN A 252 19.70 7.02 -25.80
CA ASN A 252 21.01 6.43 -25.59
C ASN A 252 20.86 5.00 -25.04
N PRO A 253 21.50 3.97 -25.65
CA PRO A 253 21.41 2.60 -25.16
C PRO A 253 21.78 2.43 -23.69
N ASP A 254 22.71 3.22 -23.15
CA ASP A 254 23.12 3.15 -21.75
C ASP A 254 22.00 3.61 -20.80
N ASP A 255 21.24 4.67 -21.17
CA ASP A 255 20.04 5.07 -20.44
C ASP A 255 18.96 3.99 -20.45
N GLN A 256 18.81 3.27 -21.58
CA GLN A 256 17.84 2.19 -21.71
C GLN A 256 18.22 0.97 -20.86
N ILE A 257 19.50 0.62 -20.77
CA ILE A 257 19.99 -0.46 -19.91
C ILE A 257 19.84 -0.10 -18.43
N GLU A 258 20.18 1.13 -18.03
CA GLU A 258 19.98 1.61 -16.65
C GLU A 258 18.48 1.51 -16.25
N ASN A 259 17.59 1.96 -17.14
CA ASN A 259 16.15 1.83 -16.94
C ASN A 259 15.68 0.38 -16.85
N GLN A 260 16.15 -0.51 -17.71
CA GLN A 260 15.77 -1.93 -17.68
C GLN A 260 16.20 -2.60 -16.37
N GLN A 261 17.43 -2.35 -15.91
CA GLN A 261 17.93 -2.91 -14.66
C GLN A 261 17.16 -2.38 -13.44
N LYS A 262 16.80 -1.10 -13.44
CA LYS A 262 15.96 -0.50 -12.41
C LYS A 262 14.57 -1.14 -12.40
N ASN A 263 13.96 -1.34 -13.56
CA ASN A 263 12.66 -2.01 -13.67
C ASN A 263 12.73 -3.47 -13.21
N HIS A 264 13.80 -4.19 -13.52
CA HIS A 264 14.03 -5.55 -13.03
C HIS A 264 13.97 -5.62 -11.50
N LEU A 265 14.68 -4.72 -10.82
CA LEU A 265 14.74 -4.69 -9.36
C LEU A 265 13.42 -4.21 -8.74
N MET A 266 12.89 -3.07 -9.22
CA MET A 266 11.76 -2.39 -8.57
C MET A 266 10.41 -2.99 -8.94
N ASN A 267 10.18 -3.30 -10.21
CA ASN A 267 8.86 -3.68 -10.70
C ASN A 267 8.71 -5.19 -10.89
N TRP A 268 9.78 -5.89 -11.30
CA TRP A 268 9.63 -7.26 -11.75
C TRP A 268 10.13 -8.32 -10.79
N PHE A 269 11.12 -8.04 -9.95
CA PHE A 269 11.68 -9.06 -9.05
C PHE A 269 10.62 -9.68 -8.14
N CYS A 270 9.97 -8.88 -7.32
CA CYS A 270 8.96 -9.39 -6.39
C CYS A 270 7.73 -9.94 -7.12
N SER A 271 7.34 -9.28 -8.21
CA SER A 271 6.23 -9.71 -9.06
C SER A 271 6.50 -11.08 -9.69
N ASP A 272 7.72 -11.31 -10.24
CA ASP A 272 8.09 -12.60 -10.81
C ASP A 272 8.05 -13.72 -9.76
N VAL A 273 8.55 -13.46 -8.55
CA VAL A 273 8.50 -14.47 -7.48
C VAL A 273 7.07 -14.79 -7.09
N GLN A 274 6.22 -13.80 -6.86
CA GLN A 274 4.85 -14.04 -6.40
C GLN A 274 3.91 -14.57 -7.51
N CYS A 275 4.12 -14.15 -8.77
CA CYS A 275 3.24 -14.57 -9.88
C CYS A 275 3.72 -15.84 -10.59
N ARG A 276 5.04 -16.11 -10.60
CA ARG A 276 5.64 -17.26 -11.32
C ARG A 276 6.20 -18.32 -10.39
N GLY A 277 6.25 -18.06 -9.09
CA GLY A 277 6.72 -19.02 -8.08
C GLY A 277 8.22 -19.33 -8.15
N LYS A 278 9.04 -18.43 -8.68
CA LYS A 278 10.49 -18.64 -8.76
C LYS A 278 11.28 -17.33 -8.85
N TYR A 279 12.51 -17.38 -8.38
CA TYR A 279 13.46 -16.28 -8.55
C TYR A 279 13.83 -16.10 -10.02
N PRO A 280 13.83 -14.85 -10.53
CA PRO A 280 14.27 -14.56 -11.89
C PRO A 280 15.81 -14.55 -11.99
N ASN A 281 16.36 -15.07 -13.08
CA ASN A 281 17.82 -15.23 -13.29
C ASN A 281 18.59 -13.89 -13.24
N TYR A 282 17.95 -12.77 -13.62
CA TYR A 282 18.61 -11.46 -13.58
C TYR A 282 18.99 -10.99 -12.17
N MET A 283 18.37 -11.58 -11.12
CA MET A 283 18.74 -11.27 -9.73
C MET A 283 20.03 -11.94 -9.27
N GLU A 284 20.49 -13.00 -9.90
CA GLU A 284 21.76 -13.66 -9.57
C GLU A 284 22.95 -12.69 -9.66
N ARG A 285 23.00 -11.93 -10.77
CA ARG A 285 24.01 -10.90 -10.98
C ARG A 285 23.92 -9.81 -9.92
N TYR A 286 22.72 -9.29 -9.67
CA TYR A 286 22.47 -8.24 -8.67
C TYR A 286 22.94 -8.67 -7.28
N PHE A 287 22.57 -9.86 -6.84
CA PHE A 287 22.96 -10.39 -5.54
C PHE A 287 24.47 -10.55 -5.41
N LYS A 288 25.11 -11.10 -6.45
CA LYS A 288 26.58 -11.27 -6.49
C LYS A 288 27.32 -9.92 -6.40
N GLU A 289 26.90 -8.94 -7.19
CA GLU A 289 27.53 -7.61 -7.23
C GLU A 289 27.34 -6.83 -5.93
N ASN A 290 26.26 -7.09 -5.18
CA ASN A 290 25.96 -6.45 -3.90
C ASN A 290 26.32 -7.29 -2.67
N ASN A 291 27.00 -8.43 -2.84
CA ASN A 291 27.38 -9.35 -1.77
C ASN A 291 26.19 -9.82 -0.91
N ILE A 292 25.06 -10.12 -1.56
CA ILE A 292 23.84 -10.63 -0.94
C ILE A 292 23.76 -12.13 -1.16
N GLU A 293 23.60 -12.90 -0.08
CA GLU A 293 23.42 -14.34 -0.10
C GLU A 293 22.09 -14.72 0.52
N ILE A 294 21.12 -15.15 -0.28
CA ILE A 294 19.82 -15.58 0.21
C ILE A 294 19.95 -17.02 0.75
N LYS A 295 19.72 -17.15 2.05
CA LYS A 295 19.68 -18.47 2.71
C LYS A 295 18.30 -19.08 2.50
N MET A 296 18.22 -20.07 1.63
CA MET A 296 17.03 -20.88 1.39
C MET A 296 17.12 -22.17 2.21
N GLU A 297 15.99 -22.64 2.71
CA GLU A 297 15.87 -23.97 3.31
C GLU A 297 15.35 -24.99 2.30
N GLU A 298 15.54 -26.28 2.63
CA GLU A 298 15.00 -27.38 1.82
C GLU A 298 13.48 -27.25 1.70
N GLY A 299 12.96 -27.27 0.48
CA GLY A 299 11.54 -27.13 0.18
C GLY A 299 11.09 -25.68 -0.16
N ASP A 300 11.91 -24.64 0.04
CA ASP A 300 11.52 -23.27 -0.25
C ASP A 300 11.14 -23.06 -1.72
N GLU A 301 11.91 -23.64 -2.65
CA GLU A 301 11.61 -23.56 -4.08
C GLU A 301 10.27 -24.21 -4.43
N GLU A 302 9.95 -25.35 -3.83
CA GLU A 302 8.65 -26.01 -4.02
C GLU A 302 7.50 -25.22 -3.43
N ILE A 303 7.69 -24.61 -2.25
CA ILE A 303 6.69 -23.72 -1.63
C ILE A 303 6.37 -22.57 -2.58
N LEU A 304 7.39 -21.90 -3.10
CA LEU A 304 7.20 -20.79 -4.06
C LEU A 304 6.47 -21.27 -5.32
N ALA A 305 6.95 -22.38 -5.93
CA ALA A 305 6.40 -22.91 -7.18
C ALA A 305 4.91 -23.33 -7.07
N THR A 306 4.46 -23.70 -5.87
CA THR A 306 3.10 -24.20 -5.63
C THR A 306 2.15 -23.18 -4.97
N GLY A 307 2.63 -21.96 -4.69
CA GLY A 307 1.85 -20.91 -4.04
C GLY A 307 1.83 -19.56 -4.79
N PRO A 308 1.73 -19.54 -6.15
CA PRO A 308 1.58 -18.29 -6.86
C PRO A 308 0.24 -17.62 -6.56
N VAL A 309 0.20 -16.29 -6.72
CA VAL A 309 -1.01 -15.50 -6.48
C VAL A 309 -2.05 -15.64 -7.59
N ASP A 310 -3.33 -15.39 -7.26
CA ASP A 310 -4.46 -15.53 -8.21
C ASP A 310 -4.66 -14.30 -9.08
N PHE A 311 -4.27 -13.10 -8.61
CA PHE A 311 -4.43 -11.84 -9.31
C PHE A 311 -3.33 -10.85 -8.94
N TYR A 312 -3.16 -9.84 -9.77
CA TYR A 312 -2.15 -8.79 -9.58
C TYR A 312 -2.80 -7.50 -9.10
N THR A 313 -2.17 -6.82 -8.13
CA THR A 313 -2.56 -5.45 -7.79
C THR A 313 -1.38 -4.52 -7.71
N CYS A 314 -1.61 -3.25 -8.00
CA CYS A 314 -0.58 -2.23 -7.92
C CYS A 314 -1.07 -0.91 -7.34
N SER A 315 -0.13 -0.18 -6.75
CA SER A 315 -0.19 1.26 -6.55
C SER A 315 0.48 1.98 -7.72
N TYR A 316 -0.08 3.10 -8.13
CA TYR A 316 0.50 3.98 -9.13
C TYR A 316 0.29 5.44 -8.75
N TYR A 317 1.38 6.18 -8.60
CA TYR A 317 1.32 7.60 -8.22
C TYR A 317 2.07 8.52 -9.16
N MET A 318 3.20 8.06 -9.70
CA MET A 318 4.12 8.88 -10.48
C MET A 318 5.02 8.02 -11.36
N SER A 319 5.69 8.67 -12.30
CA SER A 319 6.80 8.09 -13.06
C SER A 319 8.06 8.95 -12.94
N ASN A 320 9.18 8.43 -13.42
CA ASN A 320 10.46 9.15 -13.51
C ASN A 320 11.27 8.66 -14.71
N CYS A 321 12.50 9.18 -14.88
CA CYS A 321 13.45 8.68 -15.87
C CYS A 321 14.71 8.12 -15.19
N GLN A 322 15.38 7.20 -15.87
CA GLN A 322 16.71 6.68 -15.51
C GLN A 322 17.73 7.13 -16.55
N THR A 323 18.95 7.41 -16.11
CA THR A 323 20.06 7.82 -16.98
C THR A 323 21.38 7.34 -16.43
N ASP A 324 22.31 6.98 -17.29
CA ASP A 324 23.71 6.70 -16.93
C ASP A 324 24.51 7.98 -16.65
N ASP A 325 24.00 9.16 -17.02
CA ASP A 325 24.64 10.45 -16.74
C ASP A 325 24.55 10.80 -15.25
N LYS A 326 25.60 10.50 -14.50
CA LYS A 326 25.70 10.76 -13.05
C LYS A 326 25.77 12.25 -12.67
N SER A 327 25.85 13.16 -13.65
CA SER A 327 25.76 14.60 -13.41
C SER A 327 24.30 15.09 -13.23
N LYS A 328 23.31 14.26 -13.57
CA LYS A 328 21.90 14.58 -13.41
C LYS A 328 21.47 14.34 -11.96
N GLU A 329 20.79 15.33 -11.42
CA GLU A 329 20.27 15.25 -10.05
C GLU A 329 18.81 14.72 -10.06
N GLY A 330 18.46 13.99 -8.98
CA GLY A 330 17.09 13.53 -8.75
C GLY A 330 16.11 14.68 -8.50
N GLY A 331 14.86 14.50 -8.88
CA GLY A 331 13.80 15.48 -8.63
C GLY A 331 13.42 15.57 -7.15
N LYS A 332 12.99 16.77 -6.72
CA LYS A 332 12.43 16.97 -5.37
C LYS A 332 11.21 16.07 -5.17
N GLY A 333 11.12 15.42 -4.00
CA GLY A 333 10.02 14.53 -3.65
C GLY A 333 10.02 13.17 -4.34
N ASN A 334 11.03 12.88 -5.15
CA ASN A 334 11.17 11.59 -5.84
C ASN A 334 11.73 10.53 -4.89
N ILE A 335 10.85 9.83 -4.19
CA ILE A 335 11.19 8.75 -3.26
C ILE A 335 11.62 7.44 -3.94
N LEU A 336 11.38 7.31 -5.24
CA LEU A 336 11.66 6.11 -6.03
C LEU A 336 13.02 6.18 -6.77
N GLY A 337 13.74 7.30 -6.65
CA GLY A 337 14.99 7.57 -7.36
C GLY A 337 14.79 7.97 -8.82
N GLY A 338 15.87 8.15 -9.56
CA GLY A 338 15.85 8.61 -10.95
C GLY A 338 15.77 10.13 -11.10
N VAL A 339 15.61 10.61 -12.31
CA VAL A 339 15.56 12.04 -12.67
C VAL A 339 14.18 12.41 -13.21
N PRO A 340 13.78 13.71 -13.14
CA PRO A 340 12.50 14.14 -13.68
C PRO A 340 12.38 13.89 -15.18
N ASN A 341 11.20 13.44 -15.61
CA ASN A 341 10.84 13.40 -17.01
C ASN A 341 10.58 14.83 -17.51
N PRO A 342 11.30 15.31 -18.55
CA PRO A 342 11.21 16.70 -19.00
C PRO A 342 9.86 17.08 -19.63
N TYR A 343 9.00 16.09 -19.91
CA TYR A 343 7.69 16.30 -20.55
C TYR A 343 6.53 16.35 -19.55
N LEU A 344 6.78 16.09 -18.27
CA LEU A 344 5.73 15.97 -17.27
C LEU A 344 5.75 17.12 -16.25
N LYS A 345 4.56 17.49 -15.78
CA LYS A 345 4.39 18.41 -14.65
C LYS A 345 4.44 17.63 -13.33
N ALA A 346 4.78 18.31 -12.27
CA ALA A 346 4.79 17.74 -10.91
C ALA A 346 3.71 18.38 -10.04
N SER A 347 3.26 17.65 -9.04
CA SER A 347 2.43 18.13 -7.93
C SER A 347 3.23 19.02 -6.97
N ASP A 348 2.57 19.62 -5.98
CA ASP A 348 3.22 20.43 -4.91
C ASP A 348 4.26 19.64 -4.12
N TRP A 349 4.10 18.31 -4.02
CA TRP A 349 5.07 17.38 -3.42
C TRP A 349 6.17 16.89 -4.37
N GLY A 350 6.24 17.42 -5.60
CA GLY A 350 7.25 17.05 -6.59
C GLY A 350 6.98 15.74 -7.31
N TRP A 351 5.81 15.12 -7.14
CA TRP A 351 5.44 13.90 -7.83
C TRP A 351 4.96 14.20 -9.24
N GLN A 352 5.61 13.60 -10.23
CA GLN A 352 5.27 13.82 -11.63
C GLN A 352 3.95 13.15 -12.01
N ILE A 353 3.06 13.91 -12.61
CA ILE A 353 1.73 13.47 -13.02
C ILE A 353 1.81 12.84 -14.40
N ASP A 354 1.63 11.52 -14.46
CA ASP A 354 1.78 10.74 -15.69
C ASP A 354 0.63 9.72 -15.87
N PRO A 355 -0.51 10.16 -16.38
CA PRO A 355 -1.62 9.23 -16.66
C PRO A 355 -1.30 8.16 -17.70
N VAL A 356 -0.51 8.52 -18.73
CA VAL A 356 -0.10 7.59 -19.81
C VAL A 356 0.82 6.48 -19.25
N GLY A 357 1.65 6.82 -18.28
CA GLY A 357 2.50 5.86 -17.58
C GLY A 357 1.68 4.77 -16.86
N LEU A 358 0.47 5.10 -16.36
CA LEU A 358 -0.43 4.09 -15.81
C LEU A 358 -0.87 3.08 -16.89
N ARG A 359 -1.31 3.56 -18.07
CA ARG A 359 -1.66 2.68 -19.19
C ARG A 359 -0.49 1.81 -19.63
N TYR A 360 0.69 2.43 -19.79
CA TYR A 360 1.92 1.72 -20.12
C TYR A 360 2.21 0.59 -19.13
N SER A 361 2.13 0.88 -17.83
CA SER A 361 2.39 -0.10 -16.78
C SER A 361 1.36 -1.23 -16.75
N LEU A 362 0.08 -0.92 -16.95
CA LEU A 362 -0.98 -1.93 -16.99
C LEU A 362 -0.78 -2.91 -18.16
N ASN A 363 -0.37 -2.41 -19.32
CA ASN A 363 -0.04 -3.24 -20.49
C ASN A 363 1.18 -4.14 -20.19
N GLU A 364 2.28 -3.58 -19.65
CA GLU A 364 3.48 -4.34 -19.28
C GLU A 364 3.17 -5.45 -18.25
N ILE A 365 2.36 -5.17 -17.23
CA ILE A 365 1.96 -6.15 -16.23
C ILE A 365 1.14 -7.26 -16.87
N TYR A 366 0.14 -6.89 -17.68
CA TYR A 366 -0.74 -7.88 -18.29
C TYR A 366 -0.02 -8.75 -19.31
N ASP A 367 0.80 -8.16 -20.16
CA ASP A 367 1.62 -8.90 -21.13
C ASP A 367 2.56 -9.90 -20.45
N ARG A 368 3.07 -9.54 -19.25
CA ARG A 368 4.02 -10.37 -18.50
C ARG A 368 3.36 -11.52 -17.77
N TYR A 369 2.19 -11.32 -17.15
CA TYR A 369 1.60 -12.29 -16.22
C TYR A 369 0.25 -12.87 -16.66
N GLN A 370 -0.50 -12.18 -17.50
CA GLN A 370 -1.84 -12.59 -17.96
C GLN A 370 -2.80 -12.90 -16.79
N LEU A 371 -2.63 -12.21 -15.67
CA LEU A 371 -3.50 -12.29 -14.50
C LEU A 371 -4.51 -11.14 -14.48
N PRO A 372 -5.69 -11.31 -13.86
CA PRO A 372 -6.58 -10.18 -13.59
C PRO A 372 -5.86 -9.10 -12.79
N ILE A 373 -6.11 -7.82 -13.11
CA ILE A 373 -5.45 -6.68 -12.47
C ILE A 373 -6.47 -5.81 -11.73
N PHE A 374 -6.06 -5.28 -10.55
CA PHE A 374 -6.74 -4.17 -9.89
C PHE A 374 -5.72 -3.05 -9.63
N VAL A 375 -6.07 -1.82 -9.94
CA VAL A 375 -5.34 -0.65 -9.45
C VAL A 375 -5.90 -0.32 -8.07
N VAL A 376 -5.15 -0.67 -7.03
CA VAL A 376 -5.66 -0.59 -5.64
C VAL A 376 -5.18 0.63 -4.87
N GLU A 377 -4.27 1.42 -5.47
CA GLU A 377 -3.91 2.75 -5.00
C GLU A 377 -3.55 3.63 -6.19
N ASN A 378 -4.11 4.82 -6.20
CA ASN A 378 -3.76 5.94 -7.08
C ASN A 378 -4.35 7.21 -6.47
N GLY A 379 -3.69 8.34 -6.56
CA GLY A 379 -4.22 9.57 -5.98
C GLY A 379 -3.20 10.69 -5.92
N LEU A 380 -3.67 11.83 -5.50
CA LEU A 380 -2.91 13.07 -5.37
C LEU A 380 -3.01 13.61 -3.95
N GLY A 381 -1.87 13.65 -3.24
CA GLY A 381 -1.78 14.38 -1.98
C GLY A 381 -1.70 15.87 -2.25
N ALA A 382 -2.54 16.67 -1.58
CA ALA A 382 -2.60 18.11 -1.76
C ALA A 382 -3.03 18.83 -0.46
N TYR A 383 -2.81 20.14 -0.40
CA TYR A 383 -3.36 20.99 0.66
C TYR A 383 -4.80 21.35 0.31
N ASP A 384 -5.75 20.86 1.12
CA ASP A 384 -7.16 21.24 1.00
C ASP A 384 -7.54 22.24 2.09
N THR A 385 -8.35 23.21 1.73
CA THR A 385 -8.87 24.23 2.65
C THR A 385 -10.39 24.24 2.62
N ILE A 386 -10.99 24.61 3.77
CA ILE A 386 -12.42 24.87 3.84
C ILE A 386 -12.62 26.35 3.48
N ASP A 387 -13.42 26.59 2.44
CA ASP A 387 -13.76 27.95 1.99
C ASP A 387 -14.74 28.65 2.95
N GLU A 388 -14.95 29.95 2.74
CA GLU A 388 -15.86 30.76 3.54
C GLU A 388 -17.30 30.22 3.55
N ASP A 389 -17.74 29.53 2.51
CA ASP A 389 -19.04 28.86 2.39
C ASP A 389 -19.09 27.45 2.99
N GLY A 390 -18.00 27.02 3.65
CA GLY A 390 -17.89 25.72 4.31
C GLY A 390 -17.62 24.55 3.38
N LYS A 391 -17.31 24.80 2.11
CA LYS A 391 -17.01 23.78 1.10
C LYS A 391 -15.51 23.54 0.94
N VAL A 392 -15.16 22.36 0.45
CA VAL A 392 -13.80 22.02 0.05
C VAL A 392 -13.81 21.79 -1.46
N ARG A 393 -13.14 22.71 -2.20
CA ARG A 393 -13.03 22.66 -3.66
C ARG A 393 -11.69 22.08 -4.06
N ASP A 394 -11.73 20.93 -4.70
CA ASP A 394 -10.57 20.16 -5.08
C ASP A 394 -10.60 19.71 -6.55
N SER A 395 -10.92 20.64 -7.44
CA SER A 395 -11.00 20.39 -8.90
C SER A 395 -9.70 19.83 -9.48
N TYR A 396 -8.52 20.20 -8.94
CA TYR A 396 -7.23 19.63 -9.32
C TYR A 396 -7.15 18.11 -9.06
N ARG A 397 -7.85 17.60 -8.02
CA ARG A 397 -7.96 16.16 -7.73
C ARG A 397 -8.85 15.48 -8.76
N ILE A 398 -9.96 16.14 -9.12
CA ILE A 398 -10.84 15.67 -10.19
C ILE A 398 -10.07 15.55 -11.51
N ASP A 399 -9.29 16.55 -11.88
CA ASP A 399 -8.51 16.56 -13.11
C ASP A 399 -7.43 15.45 -13.13
N TYR A 400 -6.76 15.23 -11.99
CA TYR A 400 -5.80 14.15 -11.84
C TYR A 400 -6.47 12.78 -12.02
N LEU A 401 -7.55 12.52 -11.28
CA LEU A 401 -8.25 11.22 -11.33
C LEU A 401 -8.89 10.98 -12.70
N ARG A 402 -9.51 12.02 -13.29
CA ARG A 402 -10.10 11.94 -14.63
C ARG A 402 -9.10 11.46 -15.66
N SER A 403 -7.94 12.10 -15.70
CA SER A 403 -6.89 11.75 -16.68
C SER A 403 -6.37 10.32 -16.50
N HIS A 404 -6.26 9.84 -15.27
CA HIS A 404 -5.86 8.46 -14.99
C HIS A 404 -6.96 7.44 -15.33
N ILE A 405 -8.23 7.76 -15.04
CA ILE A 405 -9.37 6.90 -15.39
C ILE A 405 -9.48 6.77 -16.92
N GLU A 406 -9.28 7.86 -17.67
CA GLU A 406 -9.24 7.82 -19.14
C GLU A 406 -8.17 6.84 -19.64
N GLN A 407 -6.97 6.86 -19.06
CA GLN A 407 -5.88 5.95 -19.46
C GLN A 407 -6.10 4.50 -19.00
N MET A 408 -6.76 4.28 -17.88
CA MET A 408 -7.20 2.93 -17.51
C MET A 408 -8.22 2.37 -18.50
N HIS A 409 -9.14 3.19 -18.99
CA HIS A 409 -10.08 2.77 -20.03
C HIS A 409 -9.36 2.40 -21.33
N GLU A 410 -8.36 3.19 -21.73
CA GLU A 410 -7.52 2.87 -22.89
C GLU A 410 -6.76 1.54 -22.69
N ALA A 411 -6.26 1.25 -21.47
CA ALA A 411 -5.65 -0.04 -21.17
C ALA A 411 -6.64 -1.22 -21.33
N VAL A 412 -7.90 -1.03 -20.94
CA VAL A 412 -8.94 -2.04 -21.18
C VAL A 412 -9.16 -2.25 -22.68
N LEU A 413 -9.15 -1.19 -23.48
CA LEU A 413 -9.24 -1.29 -24.95
C LEU A 413 -8.01 -1.95 -25.58
N ASP A 414 -6.83 -1.81 -24.97
CA ASP A 414 -5.61 -2.52 -25.36
C ASP A 414 -5.69 -4.04 -25.05
N GLY A 415 -6.68 -4.48 -24.25
CA GLY A 415 -6.92 -5.88 -23.92
C GLY A 415 -6.56 -6.29 -22.49
N VAL A 416 -6.22 -5.34 -21.62
CA VAL A 416 -5.92 -5.62 -20.21
C VAL A 416 -7.17 -6.06 -19.46
N ASP A 417 -7.10 -7.18 -18.74
CA ASP A 417 -8.17 -7.64 -17.83
C ASP A 417 -8.15 -6.83 -16.52
N LEU A 418 -8.54 -5.57 -16.61
CA LEU A 418 -8.65 -4.67 -15.47
C LEU A 418 -10.02 -4.83 -14.79
N ARG A 419 -10.03 -5.23 -13.54
CA ARG A 419 -11.23 -5.60 -12.77
C ARG A 419 -11.72 -4.55 -11.80
N GLY A 420 -10.87 -3.63 -11.35
CA GLY A 420 -11.26 -2.63 -10.36
C GLY A 420 -10.26 -1.50 -10.16
N TYR A 421 -10.79 -0.46 -9.52
CA TYR A 421 -10.06 0.75 -9.17
C TYR A 421 -10.47 1.25 -7.77
N THR A 422 -9.51 1.31 -6.86
CA THR A 422 -9.71 1.81 -5.50
C THR A 422 -8.68 2.90 -5.20
N PRO A 423 -8.95 4.18 -5.57
CA PRO A 423 -8.04 5.28 -5.30
C PRO A 423 -7.66 5.36 -3.81
N TRP A 424 -6.42 5.79 -3.58
CA TRP A 424 -5.84 5.86 -2.25
C TRP A 424 -6.41 7.00 -1.41
N GLY A 425 -6.66 6.67 -0.14
CA GLY A 425 -7.12 7.65 0.82
C GLY A 425 -8.49 8.21 0.47
N CYS A 426 -9.47 7.34 0.19
CA CYS A 426 -10.84 7.76 -0.16
C CYS A 426 -11.51 8.68 0.88
N ILE A 427 -11.00 8.69 2.10
CA ILE A 427 -11.20 9.66 3.17
C ILE A 427 -9.82 10.18 3.58
N ASP A 428 -9.70 11.44 3.99
CA ASP A 428 -8.43 11.99 4.48
C ASP A 428 -7.88 11.15 5.63
N LEU A 429 -6.59 10.86 5.55
CA LEU A 429 -5.89 10.00 6.50
C LEU A 429 -4.45 10.47 6.70
N VAL A 430 -3.77 9.94 7.70
CA VAL A 430 -2.37 10.25 7.97
C VAL A 430 -1.49 9.78 6.83
N SER A 431 -0.63 10.64 6.29
CA SER A 431 0.32 10.27 5.25
C SER A 431 1.35 9.26 5.76
N ALA A 432 1.55 8.13 5.06
CA ALA A 432 2.52 7.11 5.45
C ALA A 432 3.97 7.63 5.41
N SER A 433 4.32 8.41 4.38
CA SER A 433 5.68 8.90 4.17
C SER A 433 6.07 10.00 5.16
N THR A 434 5.18 10.95 5.42
CA THR A 434 5.49 12.13 6.26
C THR A 434 4.85 12.09 7.64
N GLY A 435 3.77 11.35 7.84
CA GLY A 435 2.99 11.35 9.08
C GLY A 435 2.11 12.61 9.23
N GLU A 436 1.87 13.35 8.15
CA GLU A 436 1.07 14.57 8.14
C GLU A 436 -0.38 14.31 7.74
N MET A 437 -1.31 15.02 8.38
CA MET A 437 -2.70 15.13 7.93
C MET A 437 -2.87 16.20 6.84
N ALA A 438 -2.00 17.18 6.78
CA ALA A 438 -2.05 18.28 5.79
C ALA A 438 -1.90 17.77 4.35
N LYS A 439 -1.24 16.61 4.14
CA LYS A 439 -1.14 15.94 2.84
C LYS A 439 -2.40 15.11 2.58
N ARG A 440 -3.46 15.76 2.11
CA ARG A 440 -4.79 15.18 1.98
C ARG A 440 -5.00 14.50 0.63
N TYR A 441 -5.61 13.32 0.68
CA TYR A 441 -5.88 12.49 -0.52
C TYR A 441 -7.37 12.31 -0.79
N GLY A 442 -8.21 12.45 0.23
CA GLY A 442 -9.59 11.94 0.27
C GLY A 442 -10.60 12.72 -0.57
N PHE A 443 -11.69 12.05 -0.87
CA PHE A 443 -12.96 12.64 -1.31
C PHE A 443 -13.76 13.25 -0.13
N ILE A 444 -13.39 12.82 1.10
CA ILE A 444 -13.99 13.23 2.34
C ILE A 444 -12.92 13.92 3.16
N PHE A 445 -13.12 15.20 3.44
CA PHE A 445 -12.27 15.97 4.33
C PHE A 445 -12.54 15.58 5.78
N VAL A 446 -11.48 15.34 6.55
CA VAL A 446 -11.55 15.09 7.98
C VAL A 446 -10.95 16.27 8.73
N GLU A 447 -11.70 16.85 9.65
CA GLU A 447 -11.26 17.98 10.46
C GLU A 447 -10.31 17.52 11.56
N ARG A 448 -9.09 17.17 11.13
CA ARG A 448 -7.93 16.77 11.95
C ARG A 448 -6.68 17.42 11.38
N TYR A 449 -5.83 17.95 12.24
CA TYR A 449 -4.65 18.74 11.87
C TYR A 449 -3.37 18.16 12.48
N ASP A 450 -2.20 18.60 11.96
CA ASP A 450 -0.88 18.08 12.35
C ASP A 450 -0.49 18.44 13.78
N ASP A 451 -1.12 19.43 14.38
CA ASP A 451 -0.95 19.81 15.79
C ASP A 451 -1.83 18.99 16.75
N GLY A 452 -2.57 18.01 16.22
CA GLY A 452 -3.47 17.18 16.99
C GLY A 452 -4.81 17.82 17.30
N THR A 453 -5.14 19.00 16.75
CA THR A 453 -6.44 19.64 16.89
C THR A 453 -7.47 19.15 15.86
N GLY A 454 -8.72 19.54 16.03
CA GLY A 454 -9.85 19.14 15.20
C GLY A 454 -10.81 18.23 15.93
N ASP A 455 -12.07 18.18 15.47
CA ASP A 455 -13.16 17.42 16.09
C ASP A 455 -13.52 16.12 15.32
N PHE A 456 -12.68 15.77 14.33
CA PHE A 456 -12.88 14.64 13.43
C PHE A 456 -14.16 14.72 12.57
N ALA A 457 -14.75 15.90 12.37
CA ALA A 457 -15.90 16.03 11.50
C ALA A 457 -15.58 15.64 10.06
N ARG A 458 -16.53 14.97 9.38
CA ARG A 458 -16.41 14.53 7.99
C ARG A 458 -17.16 15.51 7.08
N ARG A 459 -16.48 16.01 6.03
CA ARG A 459 -17.08 16.89 5.02
C ARG A 459 -16.85 16.34 3.63
N ARG A 460 -17.90 16.27 2.82
CA ARG A 460 -17.77 15.86 1.41
C ARG A 460 -17.07 16.97 0.63
N LYS A 461 -16.02 16.62 -0.11
CA LYS A 461 -15.33 17.53 -1.05
C LYS A 461 -16.09 17.59 -2.38
N GLU A 462 -15.69 18.48 -3.28
CA GLU A 462 -16.27 18.54 -4.63
C GLU A 462 -16.04 17.23 -5.39
N SER A 463 -14.86 16.64 -5.25
CA SER A 463 -14.48 15.35 -5.83
C SER A 463 -15.35 14.18 -5.35
N PHE A 464 -15.99 14.26 -4.16
CA PHE A 464 -16.94 13.25 -3.67
C PHE A 464 -18.11 13.07 -4.65
N TYR A 465 -18.74 14.18 -5.04
CA TYR A 465 -19.89 14.17 -5.93
C TYR A 465 -19.52 13.80 -7.35
N TRP A 466 -18.36 14.26 -7.80
CA TRP A 466 -17.81 13.86 -9.10
C TRP A 466 -17.53 12.37 -9.16
N TYR A 467 -16.85 11.80 -8.17
CA TYR A 467 -16.52 10.36 -8.17
C TYR A 467 -17.76 9.48 -8.01
N LYS A 468 -18.76 9.93 -7.23
CA LYS A 468 -20.09 9.30 -7.19
C LYS A 468 -20.68 9.16 -8.59
N LYS A 469 -20.66 10.22 -9.39
CA LYS A 469 -21.15 10.22 -10.75
C LYS A 469 -20.35 9.28 -11.67
N VAL A 470 -19.02 9.25 -11.51
CA VAL A 470 -18.16 8.29 -12.23
C VAL A 470 -18.60 6.85 -11.96
N ILE A 471 -18.84 6.51 -10.70
CA ILE A 471 -19.30 5.17 -10.30
C ILE A 471 -20.69 4.86 -10.85
N GLU A 472 -21.65 5.76 -10.71
CA GLU A 472 -23.03 5.62 -11.17
C GLU A 472 -23.10 5.37 -12.69
N THR A 473 -22.20 6.00 -13.45
CA THR A 473 -22.14 5.89 -14.91
C THR A 473 -21.14 4.83 -15.40
N ASN A 474 -20.53 4.06 -14.48
CA ASN A 474 -19.47 3.10 -14.81
C ASN A 474 -18.35 3.70 -15.67
N GLY A 475 -17.95 4.93 -15.36
CA GLY A 475 -16.90 5.68 -16.06
C GLY A 475 -17.33 6.34 -17.38
N GLU A 476 -18.62 6.33 -17.72
CA GLU A 476 -19.09 6.98 -18.97
C GLU A 476 -19.06 8.51 -18.89
N ASP A 477 -19.38 9.07 -17.75
CA ASP A 477 -19.37 10.52 -17.54
C ASP A 477 -18.27 10.93 -16.56
N LEU A 478 -17.21 11.48 -17.11
CA LEU A 478 -16.04 12.01 -16.38
C LEU A 478 -16.03 13.55 -16.31
N LYS A 479 -17.09 14.23 -16.75
CA LYS A 479 -17.16 15.71 -16.77
C LYS A 479 -17.36 16.29 -15.40
#